data_8c7c4ff0d68afa0f7bf471a1e551ba1c
#
_entry.id   8c7c4ff0d68afa0f7bf471a1e551ba1c
#
_cell.length_a   1.000
_cell.length_b   1.000
_cell.length_c   1.000
_cell.angle_alpha   90.00
_cell.angle_beta   90.00
_cell.angle_gamma   90.00
#
_symmetry.space_group_name_H-M   'P 1'
#
loop_
_entity.id
_entity.type
_entity.pdbx_description
1 polymer ?
#
loop_
_entity_poly.entity_id
_entity_poly.type
_entity_poly.pdbx_seq_one_letter_code
_entity_poly.pdbx_strand_id
1 'polypeptide(L)'
;MNKRLLTGLCAVVMLSGLVGCGPKEPKQDTTTSTSTNETKETENNTATTNNSEVTEKNFKDFPETDEKYFTYEEWQEGYAIYGCSSEDKVINVPKTINGKPVIAIAERGLANNQTCEAIVLPDTVRVISKSAFTLDVNLKFIHLGSSLERIGDNAFNGCNSLEFVKFPEGMQEIGINVFANAKVIKYIEIPASVTEIPDVFYFTASNNPDVEIRTPKGSKAEEVANSLGLKVVNN
;
A
#
# COMPACT_ATOMS: atom_id res chain seq x y z
N MET A 1 37.88 12.52 -3.38
CA MET A 1 38.78 11.36 -3.16
C MET A 1 38.53 10.85 -1.75
N ASN A 2 37.86 9.71 -1.61
CA ASN A 2 38.13 8.64 -0.66
C ASN A 2 37.01 7.61 -0.75
N LYS A 3 37.32 6.53 -1.45
CA LYS A 3 36.54 5.29 -1.51
C LYS A 3 36.76 4.54 -0.19
N ARG A 4 35.71 4.02 0.43
CA ARG A 4 35.81 2.86 1.33
C ARG A 4 34.86 1.78 0.86
N LEU A 5 35.46 0.75 0.26
CA LEU A 5 34.88 -0.60 0.12
C LEU A 5 34.80 -1.22 1.52
N LEU A 6 33.69 -1.87 1.85
CA LEU A 6 33.65 -2.90 2.86
C LEU A 6 33.01 -4.15 2.22
N THR A 7 33.87 -5.12 1.95
CA THR A 7 33.55 -6.51 1.66
C THR A 7 33.28 -7.22 2.98
N GLY A 8 32.09 -7.80 3.15
CA GLY A 8 31.71 -8.62 4.31
C GLY A 8 31.29 -10.02 3.86
N LEU A 9 32.07 -10.95 4.26
CA LEU A 9 32.16 -12.37 3.98
C LEU A 9 30.95 -13.15 4.53
N CYS A 10 30.34 -13.99 3.67
CA CYS A 10 29.39 -15.03 4.06
C CYS A 10 30.12 -16.16 4.80
N ALA A 11 29.65 -16.54 5.97
CA ALA A 11 30.00 -17.80 6.60
C ALA A 11 28.74 -18.67 6.76
N VAL A 12 28.70 -19.73 6.02
CA VAL A 12 27.75 -20.84 6.13
C VAL A 12 28.22 -21.75 7.26
N VAL A 13 27.36 -22.03 8.24
CA VAL A 13 27.55 -23.14 9.16
C VAL A 13 26.35 -24.07 9.08
N MET A 14 26.58 -25.23 8.49
CA MET A 14 25.74 -26.41 8.60
C MET A 14 26.08 -27.14 9.89
N LEU A 15 25.10 -27.48 10.72
CA LEU A 15 25.22 -28.61 11.65
C LEU A 15 23.88 -29.37 11.74
N SER A 16 23.97 -30.60 11.37
CA SER A 16 22.99 -31.68 11.45
C SER A 16 22.92 -32.26 12.88
N GLY A 17 21.71 -32.67 13.31
CA GLY A 17 21.53 -33.45 14.54
C GLY A 17 20.11 -33.95 14.72
N LEU A 18 19.91 -35.23 14.40
CA LEU A 18 18.70 -36.04 14.56
C LEU A 18 18.53 -36.55 16.00
N VAL A 19 17.29 -37.08 16.24
CA VAL A 19 16.80 -37.98 17.34
C VAL A 19 15.93 -37.24 18.35
N GLY A 20 14.69 -37.62 18.63
CA GLY A 20 13.81 -38.74 18.40
C GLY A 20 12.71 -38.78 19.46
N CYS A 21 11.54 -39.23 19.03
CA CYS A 21 10.47 -39.94 19.75
C CYS A 21 9.80 -39.41 21.03
N GLY A 22 8.48 -39.14 20.93
CA GLY A 22 7.45 -39.96 21.62
C GLY A 22 6.52 -39.22 22.58
N PRO A 23 5.21 -39.53 22.59
CA PRO A 23 4.14 -38.73 23.15
C PRO A 23 3.70 -39.16 24.55
N LYS A 24 3.14 -38.22 25.34
CA LYS A 24 2.22 -38.52 26.46
C LYS A 24 1.29 -37.35 26.78
N GLU A 25 0.05 -37.48 26.50
CA GLU A 25 -1.09 -36.94 27.26
C GLU A 25 -1.55 -37.99 28.32
N PRO A 26 -2.54 -37.71 29.21
CA PRO A 26 -3.17 -36.49 29.73
C PRO A 26 -3.25 -36.43 31.26
N LYS A 27 -3.75 -35.34 31.85
CA LYS A 27 -4.78 -35.36 32.89
C LYS A 27 -5.25 -33.97 33.32
N GLN A 28 -6.56 -33.89 33.33
CA GLN A 28 -7.48 -32.89 33.81
C GLN A 28 -7.48 -32.89 35.34
N ASP A 29 -7.52 -31.71 35.97
CA ASP A 29 -8.18 -31.50 37.24
C ASP A 29 -8.70 -30.07 37.41
N THR A 30 -9.97 -30.00 37.67
CA THR A 30 -10.83 -28.88 38.03
C THR A 30 -10.61 -28.50 39.48
N THR A 31 -10.49 -27.21 39.79
CA THR A 31 -11.03 -26.66 41.05
C THR A 31 -11.34 -25.15 40.91
N THR A 32 -12.57 -24.83 41.19
CA THR A 32 -13.22 -23.55 41.37
C THR A 32 -12.75 -22.90 42.69
N SER A 33 -12.42 -21.60 42.69
CA SER A 33 -12.67 -20.74 43.84
C SER A 33 -12.72 -19.29 43.46
N THR A 34 -13.80 -18.67 43.85
CA THR A 34 -14.24 -17.30 43.84
C THR A 34 -13.48 -16.48 44.87
N SER A 35 -13.00 -15.28 44.55
CA SER A 35 -12.97 -14.13 45.48
C SER A 35 -12.62 -12.82 44.83
N THR A 36 -13.59 -11.91 44.80
CA THR A 36 -13.69 -10.46 45.06
C THR A 36 -12.48 -9.53 44.86
N ASN A 37 -12.74 -8.54 44.02
CA ASN A 37 -12.40 -7.11 44.00
C ASN A 37 -11.18 -6.58 44.77
N GLU A 38 -10.30 -5.87 44.03
CA GLU A 38 -9.94 -4.48 44.36
C GLU A 38 -9.34 -3.77 43.14
N THR A 39 -9.88 -2.58 42.88
CA THR A 39 -9.58 -1.66 41.79
C THR A 39 -8.20 -1.00 42.03
N LYS A 40 -7.29 -1.09 41.07
CA LYS A 40 -6.18 -0.15 40.89
C LYS A 40 -6.08 0.19 39.42
N GLU A 41 -6.47 1.40 39.09
CA GLU A 41 -6.18 2.05 37.82
C GLU A 41 -4.66 2.12 37.64
N THR A 42 -4.19 1.41 36.66
CA THR A 42 -2.86 1.60 36.09
C THR A 42 -3.09 1.92 34.62
N GLU A 43 -2.76 3.13 34.23
CA GLU A 43 -2.77 3.57 32.84
C GLU A 43 -1.90 2.60 32.03
N ASN A 44 -2.55 1.72 31.34
CA ASN A 44 -1.92 0.82 30.38
C ASN A 44 -2.16 1.42 28.99
N ASN A 45 -1.12 2.02 28.45
CA ASN A 45 -1.07 2.53 27.08
C ASN A 45 -1.12 1.32 26.13
N THR A 46 -2.32 0.78 25.96
CA THR A 46 -2.59 -0.36 25.08
C THR A 46 -2.72 0.21 23.68
N ALA A 47 -1.79 -0.13 22.81
CA ALA A 47 -1.95 0.01 21.38
C ALA A 47 -3.32 -0.59 20.98
N THR A 48 -4.27 0.25 20.69
CA THR A 48 -5.61 -0.13 20.25
C THR A 48 -5.45 -0.65 18.81
N THR A 49 -5.28 -1.95 18.65
CA THR A 49 -5.54 -2.60 17.37
C THR A 49 -6.99 -2.36 17.03
N ASN A 50 -7.24 -1.35 16.21
CA ASN A 50 -8.57 -1.07 15.69
C ASN A 50 -9.02 -2.25 14.83
N ASN A 51 -9.76 -3.19 15.43
CA ASN A 51 -10.36 -4.34 14.75
C ASN A 51 -11.62 -3.93 13.96
N SER A 52 -11.75 -2.66 13.60
CA SER A 52 -12.83 -2.15 12.77
C SER A 52 -12.68 -2.66 11.35
N GLU A 53 -13.78 -3.06 10.73
CA GLU A 53 -13.80 -3.41 9.31
C GLU A 53 -13.36 -2.20 8.47
N VAL A 54 -12.43 -2.43 7.54
CA VAL A 54 -11.95 -1.40 6.62
C VAL A 54 -12.90 -1.30 5.43
N THR A 55 -13.47 -0.12 5.22
CA THR A 55 -14.45 0.16 4.17
C THR A 55 -14.05 1.38 3.36
N GLU A 56 -14.63 1.57 2.16
CA GLU A 56 -14.45 2.77 1.33
C GLU A 56 -14.78 4.06 2.10
N LYS A 57 -15.69 4.00 3.07
CA LYS A 57 -16.16 5.19 3.80
C LYS A 57 -15.25 5.62 4.94
N ASN A 58 -14.53 4.67 5.57
CA ASN A 58 -13.82 4.95 6.82
C ASN A 58 -12.30 4.80 6.75
N PHE A 59 -11.72 4.25 5.67
CA PHE A 59 -10.29 3.94 5.64
C PHE A 59 -9.39 5.17 5.82
N LYS A 60 -9.88 6.37 5.50
CA LYS A 60 -9.15 7.62 5.70
C LYS A 60 -9.19 8.15 7.13
N ASP A 61 -10.09 7.63 7.95
CA ASP A 61 -10.29 8.09 9.34
C ASP A 61 -9.38 7.35 10.33
N PHE A 62 -8.60 6.37 9.85
CA PHE A 62 -7.64 5.65 10.68
C PHE A 62 -6.47 6.57 11.05
N PRO A 63 -5.90 6.43 12.26
CA PRO A 63 -4.78 7.26 12.69
C PRO A 63 -3.56 7.07 11.81
N GLU A 64 -2.67 8.06 11.78
CA GLU A 64 -1.37 7.92 11.12
C GLU A 64 -0.60 6.74 11.74
N THR A 65 0.05 5.94 10.87
CA THR A 65 0.93 4.86 11.28
C THR A 65 2.21 5.46 11.88
N ASP A 66 2.63 4.97 13.05
CA ASP A 66 3.80 5.47 13.76
C ASP A 66 5.05 5.45 12.85
N GLU A 67 5.80 6.55 12.83
CA GLU A 67 6.98 6.74 11.98
C GLU A 67 8.06 5.67 12.17
N LYS A 68 8.15 5.05 13.35
CA LYS A 68 9.10 3.95 13.64
C LYS A 68 8.93 2.72 12.74
N TYR A 69 7.75 2.54 12.14
CA TYR A 69 7.49 1.43 11.22
C TYR A 69 8.00 1.69 9.80
N PHE A 70 8.35 2.94 9.46
CA PHE A 70 8.82 3.29 8.13
C PHE A 70 10.32 3.27 8.01
N THR A 71 10.81 2.77 6.88
CA THR A 71 12.18 3.00 6.41
C THR A 71 12.12 4.12 5.37
N TYR A 72 12.92 5.16 5.56
CA TYR A 72 12.90 6.35 4.72
C TYR A 72 14.30 6.94 4.53
N GLU A 73 14.49 7.66 3.45
CA GLU A 73 15.73 8.37 3.13
C GLU A 73 15.43 9.78 2.65
N GLU A 74 16.39 10.69 2.84
CA GLU A 74 16.28 12.05 2.30
C GLU A 74 16.23 12.01 0.78
N TRP A 75 15.25 12.71 0.22
CA TRP A 75 15.04 12.84 -1.21
C TRP A 75 14.49 14.23 -1.53
N GLN A 76 15.24 15.00 -2.31
CA GLN A 76 14.93 16.41 -2.57
C GLN A 76 14.72 17.21 -1.26
N GLU A 77 13.59 17.92 -1.12
CA GLU A 77 13.24 18.73 0.05
C GLU A 77 12.52 17.96 1.18
N GLY A 78 12.41 16.62 1.07
CA GLY A 78 11.68 15.80 2.03
C GLY A 78 12.25 14.40 2.18
N TYR A 79 11.33 13.43 2.42
CA TYR A 79 11.66 12.01 2.51
C TYR A 79 10.94 11.18 1.46
N ALA A 80 11.60 10.14 0.99
CA ALA A 80 11.01 9.03 0.26
C ALA A 80 10.88 7.81 1.19
N ILE A 81 9.73 7.13 1.13
CA ILE A 81 9.46 5.89 1.88
C ILE A 81 10.00 4.69 1.10
N TYR A 82 10.88 3.92 1.72
CA TYR A 82 11.50 2.70 1.17
C TYR A 82 10.96 1.41 1.76
N GLY A 83 10.14 1.48 2.81
CA GLY A 83 9.52 0.32 3.43
C GLY A 83 8.58 0.68 4.57
N CYS A 84 7.68 -0.25 4.89
CA CYS A 84 6.84 -0.20 6.08
C CYS A 84 6.77 -1.60 6.69
N SER A 85 7.07 -1.70 7.98
CA SER A 85 7.03 -2.94 8.77
C SER A 85 5.76 -3.07 9.61
N SER A 86 4.79 -2.15 9.49
CA SER A 86 3.50 -2.27 10.16
C SER A 86 2.70 -3.45 9.57
N GLU A 87 2.08 -4.22 10.44
CA GLU A 87 1.12 -5.29 10.09
C GLU A 87 -0.33 -4.83 10.20
N ASP A 88 -0.55 -3.53 10.37
CA ASP A 88 -1.89 -2.96 10.46
C ASP A 88 -2.65 -3.13 9.14
N LYS A 89 -3.97 -3.24 9.26
CA LYS A 89 -4.86 -3.29 8.09
C LYS A 89 -4.90 -2.00 7.29
N VAL A 90 -4.60 -0.87 7.92
CA VAL A 90 -4.50 0.42 7.27
C VAL A 90 -3.13 1.03 7.53
N ILE A 91 -2.40 1.32 6.45
CA ILE A 91 -1.17 2.10 6.51
C ILE A 91 -1.52 3.55 6.14
N ASN A 92 -1.57 4.40 7.15
CA ASN A 92 -1.75 5.83 6.96
C ASN A 92 -0.39 6.51 7.09
N VAL A 93 0.19 6.86 5.93
CA VAL A 93 1.55 7.42 5.84
C VAL A 93 1.57 8.82 6.45
N PRO A 94 2.45 9.10 7.42
CA PRO A 94 2.50 10.41 8.06
C PRO A 94 2.88 11.51 7.08
N LYS A 95 2.29 12.68 7.26
CA LYS A 95 2.58 13.85 6.41
C LYS A 95 4.03 14.31 6.53
N THR A 96 4.60 14.18 7.73
CA THR A 96 5.98 14.59 8.03
C THR A 96 6.67 13.54 8.89
N ILE A 97 7.97 13.37 8.68
CA ILE A 97 8.87 12.58 9.50
C ILE A 97 10.03 13.50 9.90
N ASN A 98 10.38 13.56 11.18
CA ASN A 98 11.44 14.45 11.68
C ASN A 98 11.28 15.90 11.20
N GLY A 99 10.05 16.40 11.06
CA GLY A 99 9.75 17.76 10.64
C GLY A 99 9.89 18.05 9.14
N LYS A 100 10.30 17.06 8.31
CA LYS A 100 10.34 17.18 6.85
C LYS A 100 9.18 16.44 6.21
N PRO A 101 8.62 16.92 5.08
CA PRO A 101 7.49 16.27 4.43
C PRO A 101 7.87 14.91 3.82
N VAL A 102 6.92 13.96 3.83
CA VAL A 102 7.00 12.76 3.00
C VAL A 102 6.51 13.13 1.60
N ILE A 103 7.39 13.05 0.61
CA ILE A 103 7.12 13.53 -0.76
C ILE A 103 7.17 12.45 -1.83
N ALA A 104 7.63 11.25 -1.49
CA ALA A 104 7.67 10.14 -2.44
C ALA A 104 7.47 8.77 -1.76
N ILE A 105 6.93 7.83 -2.53
CA ILE A 105 7.03 6.40 -2.26
C ILE A 105 8.08 5.85 -3.23
N ALA A 106 9.15 5.30 -2.69
CA ALA A 106 10.29 4.78 -3.45
C ALA A 106 9.93 3.51 -4.26
N GLU A 107 10.85 3.09 -5.11
CA GLU A 107 10.68 1.83 -5.85
C GLU A 107 10.47 0.69 -4.86
N ARG A 108 9.36 -0.05 -5.01
CA ARG A 108 8.91 -1.14 -4.13
C ARG A 108 8.73 -0.73 -2.65
N GLY A 109 8.61 0.55 -2.36
CA GLY A 109 8.64 1.09 -1.00
C GLY A 109 7.56 0.57 -0.06
N LEU A 110 6.39 0.21 -0.58
CA LEU A 110 5.30 -0.41 0.19
C LEU A 110 4.84 -1.74 -0.44
N ALA A 111 5.65 -2.35 -1.31
CA ALA A 111 5.29 -3.54 -2.06
C ALA A 111 5.28 -4.82 -1.20
N ASN A 112 4.47 -5.80 -1.64
CA ASN A 112 4.39 -7.14 -1.07
C ASN A 112 3.89 -7.16 0.38
N ASN A 113 3.03 -6.22 0.75
CA ASN A 113 2.35 -6.22 2.04
C ASN A 113 1.16 -7.19 1.98
N GLN A 114 1.17 -8.18 2.89
CA GLN A 114 0.17 -9.25 2.90
C GLN A 114 -0.96 -9.01 3.91
N THR A 115 -0.90 -7.95 4.69
CA THR A 115 -1.90 -7.65 5.75
C THR A 115 -2.71 -6.41 5.45
N CYS A 116 -2.13 -5.44 4.72
CA CYS A 116 -2.72 -4.14 4.48
C CYS A 116 -3.96 -4.24 3.56
N GLU A 117 -5.08 -3.69 4.02
CA GLU A 117 -6.33 -3.59 3.27
C GLU A 117 -6.52 -2.18 2.68
N ALA A 118 -5.91 -1.15 3.27
CA ALA A 118 -5.96 0.20 2.75
C ALA A 118 -4.68 1.00 3.00
N ILE A 119 -4.35 1.90 2.07
CA ILE A 119 -3.23 2.84 2.18
C ILE A 119 -3.76 4.27 2.02
N VAL A 120 -3.32 5.15 2.92
CA VAL A 120 -3.59 6.59 2.85
C VAL A 120 -2.27 7.33 2.67
N LEU A 121 -2.10 7.97 1.53
CA LEU A 121 -0.96 8.84 1.28
C LEU A 121 -1.32 10.29 1.60
N PRO A 122 -0.44 11.05 2.27
CA PRO A 122 -0.68 12.44 2.59
C PRO A 122 -0.61 13.33 1.34
N ASP A 123 -1.22 14.51 1.42
CA ASP A 123 -1.22 15.50 0.32
C ASP A 123 0.17 16.03 -0.04
N THR A 124 1.21 15.66 0.68
CA THR A 124 2.60 16.05 0.38
C THR A 124 3.28 15.11 -0.62
N VAL A 125 2.73 13.91 -0.86
CA VAL A 125 3.30 12.93 -1.80
C VAL A 125 3.08 13.40 -3.23
N ARG A 126 4.18 13.56 -3.96
CA ARG A 126 4.21 13.99 -5.37
C ARG A 126 4.57 12.87 -6.33
N VAL A 127 5.33 11.88 -5.86
CA VAL A 127 5.83 10.80 -6.72
C VAL A 127 5.58 9.43 -6.08
N ILE A 128 4.98 8.54 -6.86
CA ILE A 128 4.94 7.10 -6.60
C ILE A 128 5.88 6.46 -7.62
N SER A 129 6.93 5.82 -7.14
CA SER A 129 7.93 5.21 -8.02
C SER A 129 7.47 3.85 -8.57
N LYS A 130 8.30 3.26 -9.44
CA LYS A 130 8.06 1.96 -10.06
C LYS A 130 7.76 0.88 -9.02
N SER A 131 6.73 0.06 -9.29
CA SER A 131 6.36 -1.11 -8.47
C SER A 131 6.08 -0.80 -6.99
N ALA A 132 5.76 0.44 -6.63
CA ALA A 132 5.67 0.91 -5.23
C ALA A 132 4.74 0.06 -4.35
N PHE A 133 3.65 -0.50 -4.90
CA PHE A 133 2.65 -1.33 -4.23
C PHE A 133 2.48 -2.70 -4.89
N THR A 134 3.47 -3.13 -5.68
CA THR A 134 3.39 -4.41 -6.40
C THR A 134 3.14 -5.57 -5.44
N LEU A 135 2.17 -6.45 -5.77
CA LEU A 135 1.81 -7.64 -5.00
C LEU A 135 1.20 -7.35 -3.60
N ASP A 136 0.62 -6.19 -3.39
CA ASP A 136 -0.21 -5.92 -2.22
C ASP A 136 -1.59 -6.55 -2.44
N VAL A 137 -1.62 -7.88 -2.33
CA VAL A 137 -2.75 -8.71 -2.79
C VAL A 137 -4.05 -8.46 -2.04
N ASN A 138 -3.98 -7.96 -0.80
CA ASN A 138 -5.13 -7.64 0.04
C ASN A 138 -5.53 -6.16 0.01
N LEU A 139 -4.76 -5.31 -0.67
CA LEU A 139 -5.07 -3.88 -0.79
C LEU A 139 -6.38 -3.67 -1.55
N LYS A 140 -7.39 -3.13 -0.88
CA LYS A 140 -8.74 -2.83 -1.42
C LYS A 140 -8.88 -1.36 -1.79
N PHE A 141 -8.32 -0.48 -0.96
CA PHE A 141 -8.50 0.97 -1.05
C PHE A 141 -7.19 1.72 -0.99
N ILE A 142 -7.07 2.77 -1.77
CA ILE A 142 -5.95 3.70 -1.68
C ILE A 142 -6.42 5.15 -1.84
N HIS A 143 -5.89 6.03 -0.97
CA HIS A 143 -5.96 7.48 -1.14
C HIS A 143 -4.60 7.99 -1.61
N LEU A 144 -4.58 8.71 -2.72
CA LEU A 144 -3.35 9.12 -3.39
C LEU A 144 -2.84 10.52 -2.98
N GLY A 145 -3.56 11.23 -2.11
CA GLY A 145 -3.22 12.63 -1.80
C GLY A 145 -3.41 13.58 -2.99
N SER A 146 -3.59 14.86 -2.71
CA SER A 146 -3.96 15.85 -3.74
C SER A 146 -2.79 16.39 -4.56
N SER A 147 -1.54 16.22 -4.10
CA SER A 147 -0.35 16.74 -4.80
C SER A 147 0.37 15.72 -5.68
N LEU A 148 -0.22 14.54 -5.89
CA LEU A 148 0.42 13.50 -6.71
C LEU A 148 0.53 13.96 -8.17
N GLU A 149 1.75 13.97 -8.69
CA GLU A 149 2.11 14.38 -10.05
C GLU A 149 2.37 13.19 -10.96
N ARG A 150 3.02 12.15 -10.43
CA ARG A 150 3.47 11.01 -11.24
C ARG A 150 3.34 9.67 -10.51
N ILE A 151 3.01 8.65 -11.29
CA ILE A 151 3.00 7.25 -10.84
C ILE A 151 3.80 6.39 -11.82
N GLY A 152 4.72 5.62 -11.27
CA GLY A 152 5.65 4.80 -12.04
C GLY A 152 5.06 3.49 -12.56
N ASP A 153 5.83 2.82 -13.41
CA ASP A 153 5.46 1.54 -14.02
C ASP A 153 5.13 0.47 -12.97
N ASN A 154 4.12 -0.35 -13.27
CA ASN A 154 3.73 -1.49 -12.44
C ASN A 154 3.37 -1.13 -10.98
N ALA A 155 3.01 0.12 -10.68
CA ALA A 155 2.83 0.57 -9.31
C ALA A 155 1.83 -0.28 -8.52
N PHE A 156 0.71 -0.70 -9.12
CA PHE A 156 -0.31 -1.58 -8.53
C PHE A 156 -0.39 -2.95 -9.20
N ASN A 157 0.70 -3.42 -9.82
CA ASN A 157 0.70 -4.72 -10.46
C ASN A 157 0.47 -5.83 -9.42
N GLY A 158 -0.55 -6.65 -9.63
CA GLY A 158 -0.88 -7.74 -8.73
C GLY A 158 -1.63 -7.35 -7.46
N CYS A 159 -2.14 -6.12 -7.36
CA CYS A 159 -3.07 -5.70 -6.30
C CYS A 159 -4.45 -6.32 -6.58
N ASN A 160 -4.58 -7.62 -6.30
CA ASN A 160 -5.71 -8.43 -6.73
C ASN A 160 -7.05 -8.06 -6.08
N SER A 161 -7.03 -7.34 -4.96
CA SER A 161 -8.22 -6.90 -4.22
C SER A 161 -8.56 -5.44 -4.44
N LEU A 162 -7.78 -4.69 -5.24
CA LEU A 162 -7.96 -3.25 -5.42
C LEU A 162 -9.28 -2.98 -6.16
N GLU A 163 -10.19 -2.26 -5.50
CA GLU A 163 -11.55 -2.05 -5.99
C GLU A 163 -11.70 -0.85 -6.90
N PHE A 164 -10.96 0.23 -6.62
CA PHE A 164 -10.95 1.43 -7.44
C PHE A 164 -9.70 2.28 -7.18
N VAL A 165 -9.41 3.18 -8.13
CA VAL A 165 -8.39 4.23 -7.95
C VAL A 165 -8.94 5.54 -8.48
N LYS A 166 -8.75 6.62 -7.70
CA LYS A 166 -9.05 7.99 -8.10
C LYS A 166 -7.77 8.79 -8.15
N PHE A 167 -7.38 9.19 -9.34
CA PHE A 167 -6.23 10.08 -9.52
C PHE A 167 -6.63 11.52 -9.23
N PRO A 168 -5.79 12.28 -8.49
CA PRO A 168 -6.09 13.67 -8.16
C PRO A 168 -5.94 14.59 -9.37
N GLU A 169 -6.64 15.72 -9.33
CA GLU A 169 -6.43 16.80 -10.30
C GLU A 169 -4.99 17.29 -10.26
N GLY A 170 -4.43 17.64 -11.42
CA GLY A 170 -3.02 18.05 -11.53
C GLY A 170 -2.02 16.92 -11.77
N MET A 171 -2.45 15.67 -11.68
CA MET A 171 -1.62 14.54 -12.07
C MET A 171 -1.25 14.62 -13.55
N GLN A 172 0.01 14.28 -13.88
CA GLN A 172 0.59 14.48 -15.23
C GLN A 172 0.92 13.16 -15.92
N GLU A 173 1.56 12.24 -15.22
CA GLU A 173 2.11 11.01 -15.80
C GLU A 173 1.61 9.75 -15.12
N ILE A 174 1.17 8.79 -15.92
CA ILE A 174 0.86 7.43 -15.49
C ILE A 174 1.81 6.49 -16.25
N GLY A 175 2.56 5.67 -15.52
CA GLY A 175 3.49 4.68 -16.08
C GLY A 175 2.78 3.54 -16.82
N ILE A 176 3.55 2.64 -17.40
CA ILE A 176 3.02 1.45 -18.10
C ILE A 176 2.63 0.37 -17.10
N ASN A 177 1.64 -0.46 -17.45
CA ASN A 177 1.22 -1.65 -16.67
C ASN A 177 0.83 -1.36 -15.22
N VAL A 178 0.41 -0.14 -14.89
CA VAL A 178 0.14 0.30 -13.52
C VAL A 178 -0.84 -0.64 -12.82
N PHE A 179 -1.87 -1.13 -13.51
CA PHE A 179 -2.89 -2.04 -12.99
C PHE A 179 -2.80 -3.46 -13.56
N ALA A 180 -1.64 -3.88 -14.05
CA ALA A 180 -1.48 -5.24 -14.53
C ALA A 180 -1.86 -6.24 -13.41
N ASN A 181 -2.67 -7.25 -13.75
CA ASN A 181 -3.19 -8.25 -12.80
C ASN A 181 -4.09 -7.71 -11.66
N ALA A 182 -4.58 -6.48 -11.71
CA ALA A 182 -5.60 -5.96 -10.80
C ALA A 182 -7.00 -6.43 -11.27
N LYS A 183 -7.41 -7.64 -10.84
CA LYS A 183 -8.53 -8.40 -11.43
C LYS A 183 -9.92 -7.90 -11.03
N VAL A 184 -10.06 -7.22 -9.91
CA VAL A 184 -11.37 -6.84 -9.35
C VAL A 184 -11.66 -5.35 -9.38
N ILE A 185 -10.78 -4.58 -10.03
CA ILE A 185 -10.94 -3.13 -10.09
C ILE A 185 -12.23 -2.76 -10.84
N LYS A 186 -13.11 -2.02 -10.17
CA LYS A 186 -14.44 -1.66 -10.68
C LYS A 186 -14.38 -0.41 -11.56
N TYR A 187 -13.61 0.59 -11.10
CA TYR A 187 -13.42 1.81 -11.87
C TYR A 187 -12.07 2.48 -11.59
N ILE A 188 -11.61 3.25 -12.58
CA ILE A 188 -10.44 4.12 -12.48
C ILE A 188 -10.90 5.52 -12.88
N GLU A 189 -10.72 6.49 -11.98
CA GLU A 189 -11.05 7.89 -12.22
C GLU A 189 -9.79 8.66 -12.60
N ILE A 190 -9.78 9.27 -13.80
CA ILE A 190 -8.62 9.92 -14.39
C ILE A 190 -8.96 11.35 -14.76
N PRO A 191 -8.27 12.36 -14.22
CA PRO A 191 -8.52 13.75 -14.54
C PRO A 191 -8.05 14.13 -15.95
N ALA A 192 -8.58 15.24 -16.48
CA ALA A 192 -8.20 15.75 -17.79
C ALA A 192 -6.75 16.23 -17.88
N SER A 193 -6.10 16.49 -16.73
CA SER A 193 -4.69 16.89 -16.66
C SER A 193 -3.72 15.81 -17.14
N VAL A 194 -4.13 14.54 -17.13
CA VAL A 194 -3.32 13.42 -17.63
C VAL A 194 -3.39 13.39 -19.14
N THR A 195 -2.31 13.82 -19.79
CA THR A 195 -2.22 13.92 -21.26
C THR A 195 -1.39 12.80 -21.88
N GLU A 196 -0.57 12.13 -21.10
CA GLU A 196 0.21 10.98 -21.53
C GLU A 196 -0.30 9.72 -20.84
N ILE A 197 -0.92 8.84 -21.63
CA ILE A 197 -1.44 7.55 -21.17
C ILE A 197 -0.82 6.48 -22.06
N PRO A 198 0.38 5.99 -21.72
CA PRO A 198 0.95 4.84 -22.41
C PRO A 198 0.06 3.61 -22.15
N ASP A 199 0.49 2.41 -22.52
CA ASP A 199 -0.28 1.16 -22.44
C ASP A 199 -0.82 0.80 -21.03
N VAL A 200 -1.33 1.82 -20.29
CA VAL A 200 -1.86 1.68 -18.92
C VAL A 200 -3.01 0.69 -18.88
N PHE A 201 -3.90 0.75 -19.87
CA PHE A 201 -5.13 -0.02 -19.89
C PHE A 201 -5.02 -1.34 -20.65
N TYR A 202 -3.94 -1.60 -21.39
CA TYR A 202 -3.85 -2.79 -22.22
C TYR A 202 -4.02 -4.07 -21.39
N PHE A 203 -3.25 -4.21 -20.33
CA PHE A 203 -3.38 -5.37 -19.44
C PHE A 203 -4.62 -5.31 -18.56
N THR A 204 -5.11 -4.13 -18.22
CA THR A 204 -6.37 -3.96 -17.50
C THR A 204 -7.53 -4.43 -18.37
N ALA A 205 -7.62 -3.97 -19.63
CA ALA A 205 -8.65 -4.38 -20.57
C ALA A 205 -8.64 -5.90 -20.82
N SER A 206 -7.44 -6.50 -20.91
CA SER A 206 -7.30 -7.94 -21.15
C SER A 206 -7.71 -8.79 -19.95
N ASN A 207 -7.49 -8.31 -18.71
CA ASN A 207 -7.74 -9.06 -17.48
C ASN A 207 -9.07 -8.71 -16.80
N ASN A 208 -9.61 -7.52 -17.06
CA ASN A 208 -10.85 -7.01 -16.52
C ASN A 208 -11.57 -6.11 -17.55
N PRO A 209 -12.27 -6.69 -18.53
CA PRO A 209 -12.93 -5.94 -19.61
C PRO A 209 -14.11 -5.09 -19.11
N ASP A 210 -14.62 -5.37 -17.91
CA ASP A 210 -15.76 -4.65 -17.32
C ASP A 210 -15.34 -3.41 -16.53
N VAL A 211 -14.03 -3.09 -16.46
CA VAL A 211 -13.56 -1.90 -15.74
C VAL A 211 -14.14 -0.63 -16.36
N GLU A 212 -14.60 0.27 -15.49
CA GLU A 212 -15.16 1.56 -15.88
C GLU A 212 -14.10 2.65 -15.81
N ILE A 213 -13.88 3.39 -16.89
CA ILE A 213 -13.00 4.56 -16.91
C ILE A 213 -13.84 5.81 -16.73
N ARG A 214 -13.65 6.48 -15.59
CA ARG A 214 -14.32 7.74 -15.26
C ARG A 214 -13.40 8.89 -15.59
N THR A 215 -13.83 9.78 -16.46
CA THR A 215 -12.96 10.87 -16.94
C THR A 215 -13.81 11.96 -17.59
N PRO A 216 -13.33 13.23 -17.60
CA PRO A 216 -14.00 14.30 -18.30
C PRO A 216 -14.11 14.02 -19.81
N LYS A 217 -15.21 14.46 -20.41
CA LYS A 217 -15.44 14.36 -21.85
C LYS A 217 -14.35 15.08 -22.64
N GLY A 218 -13.83 14.46 -23.68
CA GLY A 218 -12.77 14.99 -24.54
C GLY A 218 -11.35 14.82 -23.96
N SER A 219 -11.22 14.13 -22.84
CA SER A 219 -9.91 13.83 -22.24
C SER A 219 -9.12 12.80 -23.04
N LYS A 220 -7.81 12.75 -22.82
CA LYS A 220 -6.95 11.69 -23.39
C LYS A 220 -7.33 10.30 -22.86
N ALA A 221 -7.78 10.22 -21.63
CA ALA A 221 -8.24 8.96 -21.02
C ALA A 221 -9.49 8.42 -21.71
N GLU A 222 -10.43 9.28 -22.09
CA GLU A 222 -11.62 8.90 -22.89
C GLU A 222 -11.21 8.33 -24.24
N GLU A 223 -10.32 9.04 -24.97
CA GLU A 223 -9.82 8.60 -26.28
C GLU A 223 -9.22 7.20 -26.22
N VAL A 224 -8.29 7.00 -25.28
CA VAL A 224 -7.57 5.70 -25.12
C VAL A 224 -8.52 4.59 -24.67
N ALA A 225 -9.38 4.85 -23.69
CA ALA A 225 -10.35 3.85 -23.21
C ALA A 225 -11.31 3.41 -24.34
N ASN A 226 -11.84 4.35 -25.13
CA ASN A 226 -12.69 4.05 -26.26
C ASN A 226 -11.96 3.22 -27.34
N SER A 227 -10.69 3.50 -27.61
CA SER A 227 -9.89 2.73 -28.57
C SER A 227 -9.69 1.27 -28.17
N LEU A 228 -9.73 0.97 -26.86
CA LEU A 228 -9.61 -0.36 -26.28
C LEU A 228 -10.98 -1.03 -26.02
N GLY A 229 -12.09 -0.36 -26.33
CA GLY A 229 -13.44 -0.88 -26.10
C GLY A 229 -13.86 -0.94 -24.64
N LEU A 230 -13.19 -0.18 -23.75
CA LEU A 230 -13.53 -0.09 -22.35
C LEU A 230 -14.76 0.78 -22.11
N LYS A 231 -15.47 0.51 -21.02
CA LYS A 231 -16.60 1.32 -20.59
C LYS A 231 -16.13 2.69 -20.11
N VAL A 232 -16.64 3.76 -20.70
CA VAL A 232 -16.36 5.15 -20.32
C VAL A 232 -17.58 5.78 -19.65
N VAL A 233 -17.35 6.50 -18.56
CA VAL A 233 -18.32 7.35 -17.88
C VAL A 233 -17.74 8.75 -17.78
N ASN A 234 -18.41 9.72 -18.39
CA ASN A 234 -17.99 11.12 -18.32
C ASN A 234 -18.56 11.77 -17.04
N ASN A 235 -17.70 12.44 -16.29
CA ASN A 235 -17.97 13.20 -15.07
C ASN A 235 -17.73 14.70 -15.27
#